data_2b701c1427699ebc20bd24b2c6a27d74
#
_entry.id   2b701c1427699ebc20bd24b2c6a27d74
#
_cell.length_a   1.000
_cell.length_b   1.000
_cell.length_c   1.000
_cell.angle_alpha   90.00
_cell.angle_beta   90.00
_cell.angle_gamma   90.00
#
_symmetry.space_group_name_H-M   'P 1'
#
loop_
_entity.id
_entity.type
_entity.pdbx_description
1 polymer ?
#
loop_
_entity_poly.entity_id
_entity_poly.type
_entity_poly.pdbx_seq_one_letter_code
_entity_poly.pdbx_strand_id
1 'polypeptide(L)'
;MLGLVVIALFGIWALYQKQTVSDVTTDLSSKLSDKLDQLWSIAQTSLQDRKYLRAEKALLTILRVDERNASAYNRLGILYAKQQQFKEAIECFEIAQSLEPSASSLHNVGLI
;
A
#
# COMPACT_ATOMS: atom_id res chain seq x y z
N MET A 1 14.68 -41.68 31.89
CA MET A 1 14.55 -41.81 30.43
C MET A 1 13.26 -41.22 29.87
N LEU A 2 12.12 -41.43 30.52
CA LEU A 2 10.86 -40.87 30.05
C LEU A 2 10.85 -39.34 29.98
N GLY A 3 11.49 -38.64 30.92
CA GLY A 3 11.56 -37.18 30.94
C GLY A 3 12.34 -36.60 29.76
N LEU A 4 13.39 -37.26 29.32
CA LEU A 4 14.18 -36.79 28.16
C LEU A 4 13.43 -36.93 26.84
N VAL A 5 12.61 -37.96 26.69
CA VAL A 5 11.78 -38.20 25.52
C VAL A 5 10.70 -37.11 25.43
N VAL A 6 10.05 -36.76 26.55
CA VAL A 6 9.04 -35.74 26.62
C VAL A 6 9.62 -34.37 26.26
N ILE A 7 10.79 -34.01 26.76
CA ILE A 7 11.47 -32.76 26.45
C ILE A 7 11.83 -32.68 24.96
N ALA A 8 12.32 -33.79 24.38
CA ALA A 8 12.63 -33.84 22.94
C ALA A 8 11.40 -33.67 22.07
N LEU A 9 10.29 -34.31 22.43
CA LEU A 9 9.02 -34.17 21.70
C LEU A 9 8.46 -32.75 21.80
N PHE A 10 8.55 -32.14 22.96
CA PHE A 10 8.10 -30.77 23.16
C PHE A 10 8.95 -29.79 22.36
N GLY A 11 10.25 -29.97 22.30
CA GLY A 11 11.16 -29.16 21.48
C GLY A 11 10.84 -29.27 19.99
N ILE A 12 10.60 -30.49 19.50
CA ILE A 12 10.19 -30.71 18.10
C ILE A 12 8.86 -30.04 17.79
N TRP A 13 7.88 -30.17 18.70
CA TRP A 13 6.57 -29.56 18.55
C TRP A 13 6.67 -28.01 18.50
N ALA A 14 7.47 -27.42 19.38
CA ALA A 14 7.68 -25.97 19.40
C ALA A 14 8.36 -25.47 18.10
N LEU A 15 9.32 -26.20 17.58
CA LEU A 15 9.97 -25.88 16.30
C LEU A 15 9.00 -25.99 15.14
N TYR A 16 8.15 -27.00 15.15
CA TYR A 16 7.12 -27.19 14.12
C TYR A 16 6.13 -26.02 14.10
N GLN A 17 5.65 -25.58 15.28
CA GLN A 17 4.73 -24.43 15.37
C GLN A 17 5.37 -23.14 14.87
N LYS A 18 6.62 -22.88 15.22
CA LYS A 18 7.35 -21.70 14.80
C LYS A 18 7.47 -21.64 13.27
N GLN A 19 7.78 -22.78 12.64
CA GLN A 19 7.90 -22.90 11.20
C GLN A 19 6.55 -22.66 10.50
N THR A 20 5.48 -23.23 11.02
CA THR A 20 4.12 -23.05 10.47
C THR A 20 3.68 -21.60 10.49
N VAL A 21 3.92 -20.88 11.60
CA VAL A 21 3.58 -19.45 11.72
C VAL A 21 4.37 -18.62 10.71
N SER A 22 5.66 -18.91 10.53
CA SER A 22 6.51 -18.23 9.56
C SER A 22 6.00 -18.40 8.14
N ASP A 23 5.61 -19.63 7.75
CA ASP A 23 5.08 -19.93 6.41
C ASP A 23 3.75 -19.19 6.15
N VAL A 24 2.85 -19.15 7.13
CA VAL A 24 1.57 -18.44 7.03
C VAL A 24 1.80 -16.93 6.88
N THR A 25 2.72 -16.35 7.64
CA THR A 25 3.05 -14.93 7.56
C THR A 25 3.61 -14.57 6.18
N THR A 26 4.50 -15.39 5.63
CA THR A 26 5.08 -15.21 4.30
C THR A 26 4.01 -15.27 3.22
N ASP A 27 3.08 -16.23 3.30
CA ASP A 27 1.99 -16.38 2.34
C ASP A 27 1.03 -15.18 2.37
N LEU A 28 0.66 -14.69 3.55
CA LEU A 28 -0.17 -13.50 3.71
C LEU A 28 0.50 -12.25 3.14
N SER A 29 1.80 -12.07 3.38
CA SER A 29 2.58 -10.96 2.85
C SER A 29 2.63 -10.99 1.32
N SER A 30 2.82 -12.17 0.73
CA SER A 30 2.82 -12.35 -0.73
C SER A 30 1.46 -12.02 -1.34
N LYS A 31 0.37 -12.50 -0.75
CA LYS A 31 -1.00 -12.21 -1.21
C LYS A 31 -1.32 -10.72 -1.13
N LEU A 32 -0.88 -10.05 -0.06
CA LEU A 32 -1.09 -8.62 0.11
C LEU A 32 -0.32 -7.83 -0.95
N SER A 33 0.92 -8.22 -1.23
CA SER A 33 1.74 -7.60 -2.28
C SER A 33 1.07 -7.72 -3.65
N ASP A 34 0.57 -8.91 -3.99
CA ASP A 34 -0.12 -9.14 -5.25
C ASP A 34 -1.37 -8.27 -5.38
N LYS A 35 -2.12 -8.14 -4.29
CA LYS A 35 -3.33 -7.31 -4.28
C LYS A 35 -2.99 -5.83 -4.45
N LEU A 36 -1.92 -5.35 -3.82
CA LEU A 36 -1.46 -3.98 -4.00
C LEU A 36 -1.03 -3.71 -5.44
N ASP A 37 -0.33 -4.64 -6.07
CA ASP A 37 0.06 -4.52 -7.48
C ASP A 37 -1.15 -4.43 -8.40
N GLN A 38 -2.20 -5.22 -8.13
CA GLN A 38 -3.45 -5.14 -8.87
C GLN A 38 -4.13 -3.78 -8.69
N LEU A 39 -4.16 -3.24 -7.47
CA LEU A 39 -4.74 -1.94 -7.17
C LEU A 39 -3.99 -0.82 -7.88
N TRP A 40 -2.66 -0.87 -7.91
CA TRP A 40 -1.85 0.10 -8.65
C TRP A 40 -2.15 0.06 -10.15
N SER A 41 -2.28 -1.13 -10.71
CA SER A 41 -2.65 -1.32 -12.12
C SER A 41 -4.02 -0.73 -12.42
N ILE A 42 -5.01 -1.00 -11.56
CA ILE A 42 -6.38 -0.44 -11.68
C ILE A 42 -6.34 1.08 -11.61
N ALA A 43 -5.61 1.63 -10.65
CA ALA A 43 -5.50 3.08 -10.47
C ALA A 43 -4.91 3.74 -11.72
N GLN A 44 -3.83 3.21 -12.25
CA GLN A 44 -3.16 3.76 -13.42
C GLN A 44 -4.02 3.67 -14.67
N THR A 45 -4.59 2.51 -14.95
CA THR A 45 -5.47 2.29 -16.11
C THR A 45 -6.70 3.19 -16.03
N SER A 46 -7.30 3.29 -14.85
CA SER A 46 -8.51 4.10 -14.64
C SER A 46 -8.23 5.59 -14.83
N LEU A 47 -7.06 6.08 -14.40
CA LEU A 47 -6.63 7.46 -14.67
C LEU A 47 -6.47 7.72 -16.16
N GLN A 48 -5.84 6.81 -16.89
CA GLN A 48 -5.67 6.92 -18.34
C GLN A 48 -7.00 6.91 -19.08
N ASP A 49 -7.94 6.09 -18.63
CA ASP A 49 -9.26 5.94 -19.25
C ASP A 49 -10.26 7.00 -18.76
N ARG A 50 -9.83 7.93 -17.90
CA ARG A 50 -10.67 8.98 -17.32
C ARG A 50 -11.81 8.44 -16.45
N LYS A 51 -11.63 7.25 -15.89
CA LYS A 51 -12.57 6.65 -14.92
C LYS A 51 -12.17 7.09 -13.50
N TYR A 52 -12.44 8.35 -13.19
CA TYR A 52 -11.91 8.99 -11.99
C TYR A 52 -12.40 8.36 -10.69
N LEU A 53 -13.68 7.99 -10.61
CA LEU A 53 -14.21 7.35 -9.40
C LEU A 53 -13.54 6.01 -9.12
N ARG A 54 -13.29 5.22 -10.17
CA ARG A 54 -12.61 3.92 -10.04
C ARG A 54 -11.16 4.11 -9.61
N ALA A 55 -10.48 5.09 -10.18
CA ALA A 55 -9.10 5.43 -9.81
C ALA A 55 -9.04 5.86 -8.35
N GLU A 56 -9.94 6.72 -7.92
CA GLU A 56 -10.02 7.20 -6.53
C GLU A 56 -10.21 6.03 -5.55
N LYS A 57 -11.15 5.14 -5.83
CA LYS A 57 -11.39 3.97 -4.98
C LYS A 57 -10.16 3.10 -4.85
N ALA A 58 -9.44 2.85 -5.95
CA ALA A 58 -8.22 2.05 -5.93
C ALA A 58 -7.13 2.73 -5.09
N LEU A 59 -6.92 4.02 -5.27
CA LEU A 59 -5.91 4.79 -4.52
C LEU A 59 -6.25 4.87 -3.03
N LEU A 60 -7.51 5.10 -2.68
CA LEU A 60 -7.94 5.13 -1.29
C LEU A 60 -7.78 3.76 -0.62
N THR A 61 -8.00 2.67 -1.37
CA THR A 61 -7.78 1.32 -0.87
C THR A 61 -6.30 1.06 -0.60
N ILE A 62 -5.42 1.52 -1.49
CA ILE A 62 -3.97 1.45 -1.27
C ILE A 62 -3.59 2.19 0.03
N LEU A 63 -4.15 3.37 0.26
CA LEU A 63 -3.89 4.16 1.46
C LEU A 63 -4.41 3.53 2.74
N ARG A 64 -5.43 2.68 2.67
CA ARG A 64 -5.88 1.90 3.84
C ARG A 64 -4.83 0.89 4.28
N VAL A 65 -4.09 0.33 3.34
CA VAL A 65 -3.04 -0.64 3.62
C VAL A 65 -1.74 0.05 4.00
N ASP A 66 -1.40 1.12 3.28
CA ASP A 66 -0.18 1.91 3.49
C ASP A 66 -0.55 3.39 3.59
N GLU A 67 -0.82 3.84 4.81
CA GLU A 67 -1.29 5.20 5.11
C GLU A 67 -0.27 6.28 4.77
N ARG A 68 1.00 5.93 4.66
CA ARG A 68 2.10 6.87 4.40
C ARG A 68 2.64 6.73 2.97
N ASN A 69 1.81 6.28 2.05
CA ASN A 69 2.21 6.09 0.66
C ASN A 69 2.16 7.44 -0.09
N ALA A 70 3.31 8.08 -0.22
CA ALA A 70 3.42 9.38 -0.89
C ALA A 70 2.98 9.32 -2.35
N SER A 71 3.31 8.22 -3.05
CA SER A 71 2.91 8.03 -4.45
C SER A 71 1.39 7.99 -4.62
N ALA A 72 0.68 7.37 -3.69
CA ALA A 72 -0.78 7.32 -3.73
C ALA A 72 -1.39 8.72 -3.54
N TYR A 73 -0.88 9.51 -2.60
CA TYR A 73 -1.32 10.89 -2.41
C TYR A 73 -1.02 11.75 -3.64
N ASN A 74 0.16 11.57 -4.24
CA ASN A 74 0.52 12.32 -5.44
C ASN A 74 -0.44 12.02 -6.61
N ARG A 75 -0.79 10.74 -6.80
CA ARG A 75 -1.74 10.34 -7.85
C ARG A 75 -3.16 10.82 -7.56
N LEU A 76 -3.59 10.83 -6.31
CA LEU A 76 -4.85 11.43 -5.91
C LEU A 76 -4.88 12.93 -6.23
N GLY A 77 -3.78 13.62 -5.96
CA GLY A 77 -3.66 15.03 -6.33
C GLY A 77 -3.84 15.27 -7.81
N ILE A 78 -3.19 14.45 -8.64
CA ILE A 78 -3.33 14.52 -10.11
C ILE A 78 -4.78 14.27 -10.52
N LEU A 79 -5.41 13.26 -9.93
CA LEU A 79 -6.80 12.91 -10.20
C LEU A 79 -7.74 14.06 -9.86
N TYR A 80 -7.59 14.66 -8.69
CA TYR A 80 -8.42 15.80 -8.28
C TYR A 80 -8.18 17.04 -9.14
N ALA A 81 -6.93 17.29 -9.55
CA ALA A 81 -6.60 18.38 -10.45
C ALA A 81 -7.27 18.21 -11.81
N LYS A 82 -7.32 16.98 -12.34
CA LYS A 82 -8.03 16.68 -13.60
C LYS A 82 -9.53 16.94 -13.51
N GLN A 83 -10.11 16.83 -12.33
CA GLN A 83 -11.51 17.13 -12.06
C GLN A 83 -11.74 18.58 -11.64
N GLN A 84 -10.71 19.42 -11.70
CA GLN A 84 -10.75 20.83 -11.28
C GLN A 84 -11.05 21.00 -9.78
N GLN A 85 -10.82 19.99 -8.98
CA GLN A 85 -10.89 20.04 -7.53
C GLN A 85 -9.52 20.46 -6.98
N PHE A 86 -9.17 21.71 -7.18
CA PHE A 86 -7.81 22.19 -6.94
C PHE A 86 -7.45 22.25 -5.46
N LYS A 87 -8.40 22.54 -4.59
CA LYS A 87 -8.16 22.55 -3.15
C LYS A 87 -7.75 21.16 -2.65
N GLU A 88 -8.51 20.15 -3.03
CA GLU A 88 -8.23 18.76 -2.67
C GLU A 88 -6.92 18.28 -3.30
N ALA A 89 -6.65 18.72 -4.53
CA ALA A 89 -5.40 18.38 -5.22
C ALA A 89 -4.18 18.93 -4.47
N ILE A 90 -4.23 20.18 -4.05
CA ILE A 90 -3.15 20.82 -3.31
C ILE A 90 -2.93 20.11 -1.98
N GLU A 91 -3.99 19.80 -1.24
CA GLU A 91 -3.89 19.06 0.02
C GLU A 91 -3.19 17.72 -0.17
N CYS A 92 -3.52 16.96 -1.22
CA CYS A 92 -2.88 15.69 -1.52
C CYS A 92 -1.40 15.86 -1.86
N PHE A 93 -1.05 16.86 -2.66
CA PHE A 93 0.34 17.13 -3.02
C PHE A 93 1.16 17.58 -1.81
N GLU A 94 0.58 18.37 -0.92
CA GLU A 94 1.25 18.79 0.32
C GLU A 94 1.51 17.59 1.24
N ILE A 95 0.57 16.67 1.36
CA ILE A 95 0.75 15.44 2.14
C ILE A 95 1.86 14.59 1.50
N ALA A 96 1.81 14.39 0.19
CA ALA A 96 2.85 13.63 -0.53
C ALA A 96 4.23 14.24 -0.30
N GLN A 97 4.35 15.56 -0.37
CA GLN A 97 5.60 16.29 -0.15
C GLN A 97 6.11 16.12 1.29
N SER A 98 5.21 16.13 2.27
CA SER A 98 5.60 15.95 3.67
C SER A 98 6.07 14.53 3.97
N LEU A 99 5.49 13.53 3.29
CA LEU A 99 5.86 12.12 3.47
C LEU A 99 7.16 11.78 2.75
N GLU A 100 7.31 12.25 1.52
CA GLU A 100 8.47 11.99 0.68
C GLU A 100 8.74 13.22 -0.20
N PRO A 101 9.61 14.14 0.24
CA PRO A 101 9.95 15.33 -0.54
C PRO A 101 10.50 14.95 -1.92
N SER A 102 9.88 15.45 -2.98
CA SER A 102 10.29 15.20 -4.35
C SER A 102 10.08 16.43 -5.22
N ALA A 103 10.87 16.56 -6.28
CA ALA A 103 10.71 17.63 -7.26
C ALA A 103 9.36 17.53 -7.97
N SER A 104 8.85 16.30 -8.18
CA SER A 104 7.57 16.05 -8.82
C SER A 104 6.40 16.62 -8.02
N SER A 105 6.37 16.40 -6.70
CA SER A 105 5.34 16.96 -5.83
C SER A 105 5.35 18.49 -5.82
N LEU A 106 6.53 19.08 -5.72
CA LEU A 106 6.69 20.54 -5.76
C LEU A 106 6.24 21.13 -7.09
N HIS A 107 6.58 20.48 -8.19
CA HIS A 107 6.18 20.89 -9.52
C HIS A 107 4.65 20.85 -9.66
N ASN A 108 4.01 19.78 -9.17
CA ASN A 108 2.56 19.63 -9.26
C ASN A 108 1.81 20.71 -8.45
N VAL A 109 2.31 21.06 -7.27
CA VAL A 109 1.76 22.17 -6.49
C VAL A 109 1.91 23.49 -7.25
N GLY A 110 3.06 23.71 -7.87
CA GLY A 110 3.32 24.92 -8.63
C GLY A 110 2.45 25.10 -9.87
N LEU A 111 1.91 24.01 -10.42
CA LEU A 111 1.04 24.05 -11.60
C LEU A 111 -0.41 24.45 -11.28
N ILE A 112 -0.81 24.36 -10.04
CA ILE A 112 -2.16 24.70 -9.60
C ILE A 112 -2.24 26.14 -9.14
#